data_b546c07169b01b0416be1b6e919e3150
#
_entry.id   b546c07169b01b0416be1b6e919e3150
#
_cell.length_a   1.000
_cell.length_b   1.000
_cell.length_c   1.000
_cell.angle_alpha   90.00
_cell.angle_beta   90.00
_cell.angle_gamma   90.00
#
_symmetry.space_group_name_H-M   'P 1'
#
loop_
_entity.id
_entity.type
_entity.pdbx_description
1 polymer ?
#
loop_
_entity_poly.entity_id
_entity_poly.type
_entity_poly.pdbx_seq_one_letter_code
_entity_poly.pdbx_strand_id
1 'polypeptide(L)'
;GSSITSMAVKAAVKEAIELAGYNVDDFSKEVTIAASNEVIEEEADVVIMGAGTSGLTCACRLLEAGYSVILVEKRDIPGGSMSMTYGGVATAGSKLQYNYDVDGSFRNSAMGTLEGMMNFWQTMEKYHRTEFFNGEMPYMTKQYTVAGDLVDWMAGIGIGFNTMGNYESATQYGASTPYLAPGCYEGGAGYAMMFMAQRVEKYEK
;
A
#
# COMPACT_ATOMS: atom_id res chain seq x y z
N GLY A 1 3.08 5.15 15.90
CA GLY A 1 4.43 4.63 15.75
C GLY A 1 4.85 3.76 16.91
N SER A 2 5.81 2.90 16.70
CA SER A 2 6.34 2.01 17.72
C SER A 2 7.24 2.80 18.70
N SER A 3 6.69 3.25 19.81
CA SER A 3 7.41 4.08 20.79
C SER A 3 8.64 3.37 21.36
N ILE A 4 8.55 2.06 21.64
CA ILE A 4 9.65 1.26 22.17
C ILE A 4 10.78 1.17 21.14
N THR A 5 10.49 0.84 19.90
CA THR A 5 11.50 0.77 18.83
C THR A 5 12.15 2.14 18.59
N SER A 6 11.36 3.22 18.56
CA SER A 6 11.89 4.56 18.38
C SER A 6 12.82 4.98 19.52
N MET A 7 12.48 4.63 20.76
CA MET A 7 13.33 4.88 21.92
C MET A 7 14.64 4.07 21.85
N ALA A 8 14.57 2.81 21.45
CA ALA A 8 15.75 1.96 21.30
C ALA A 8 16.71 2.49 20.22
N VAL A 9 16.18 2.90 19.07
CA VAL A 9 16.99 3.52 17.99
C VAL A 9 17.64 4.81 18.47
N LYS A 10 16.88 5.69 19.14
CA LYS A 10 17.44 6.94 19.68
C LYS A 10 18.54 6.68 20.71
N ALA A 11 18.36 5.69 21.59
CA ALA A 11 19.38 5.31 22.58
C ALA A 11 20.66 4.79 21.90
N ALA A 12 20.53 3.91 20.92
CA ALA A 12 21.67 3.37 20.17
C ALA A 12 22.43 4.45 19.40
N VAL A 13 21.72 5.38 18.76
CA VAL A 13 22.34 6.52 18.05
C VAL A 13 23.08 7.43 19.04
N LYS A 14 22.47 7.73 20.18
CA LYS A 14 23.11 8.53 21.23
C LYS A 14 24.42 7.87 21.69
N GLU A 15 24.38 6.60 22.03
CA GLU A 15 25.55 5.84 22.46
C GLU A 15 26.66 5.82 21.38
N ALA A 16 26.28 5.65 20.12
CA ALA A 16 27.23 5.67 18.99
C ALA A 16 27.93 7.03 18.84
N ILE A 17 27.20 8.13 19.01
CA ILE A 17 27.76 9.50 18.97
C ILE A 17 28.75 9.70 20.11
N GLU A 18 28.39 9.29 21.34
CA GLU A 18 29.23 9.40 22.52
C GLU A 18 30.50 8.55 22.38
N LEU A 19 30.37 7.30 21.91
CA LEU A 19 31.53 6.42 21.65
C LEU A 19 32.47 6.96 20.56
N ALA A 20 31.94 7.69 19.60
CA ALA A 20 32.74 8.39 18.59
C ALA A 20 33.41 9.67 19.11
N GLY A 21 33.20 10.05 20.35
CA GLY A 21 33.83 11.19 21.01
C GLY A 21 33.13 12.52 20.73
N TYR A 22 31.89 12.50 20.27
CA TYR A 22 31.10 13.71 19.99
C TYR A 22 30.07 13.97 21.08
N ASN A 23 29.65 15.23 21.18
CA ASN A 23 28.56 15.61 22.07
C ASN A 23 27.21 15.45 21.36
N VAL A 24 26.28 14.70 21.96
CA VAL A 24 24.92 14.47 21.44
C VAL A 24 24.15 15.78 21.20
N ASP A 25 24.37 16.79 22.04
CA ASP A 25 23.69 18.08 21.93
C ASP A 25 24.02 18.82 20.60
N ASP A 26 25.19 18.55 20.02
CA ASP A 26 25.57 19.14 18.73
C ASP A 26 24.73 18.59 17.57
N PHE A 27 24.18 17.39 17.74
CA PHE A 27 23.31 16.73 16.75
C PHE A 27 21.82 16.89 17.06
N SER A 28 21.48 17.49 18.19
CA SER A 28 20.10 17.72 18.65
C SER A 28 19.59 19.12 18.34
N LYS A 29 20.37 19.91 17.61
CA LYS A 29 19.98 21.28 17.23
C LYS A 29 18.85 21.25 16.22
N GLU A 30 17.83 22.05 16.47
CA GLU A 30 16.75 22.24 15.53
C GLU A 30 17.29 22.93 14.25
N VAL A 31 17.12 22.26 13.12
CA VAL A 31 17.50 22.82 11.83
C VAL A 31 16.36 23.71 11.35
N THR A 32 16.57 25.01 11.37
CA THR A 32 15.63 25.94 10.77
C THR A 32 15.82 25.93 9.26
N ILE A 33 14.91 25.30 8.54
CA ILE A 33 14.87 25.39 7.08
C ILE A 33 14.18 26.71 6.76
N ALA A 34 14.90 27.61 6.06
CA ALA A 34 14.29 28.83 5.57
C ALA A 34 13.17 28.47 4.58
N ALA A 35 11.95 28.92 4.85
CA ALA A 35 10.86 28.74 3.90
C ALA A 35 11.19 29.50 2.61
N SER A 36 11.07 28.86 1.47
CA SER A 36 11.09 29.55 0.18
C SER A 36 9.79 30.36 0.05
N ASN A 37 9.90 31.62 -0.31
CA ASN A 37 8.77 32.46 -0.68
C ASN A 37 8.50 32.42 -2.19
N GLU A 38 9.12 31.49 -2.89
CA GLU A 38 8.91 31.28 -4.31
C GLU A 38 7.49 30.76 -4.53
N VAL A 39 6.75 31.41 -5.39
CA VAL A 39 5.43 30.99 -5.83
C VAL A 39 5.59 30.34 -7.20
N ILE A 40 5.22 29.08 -7.30
CA ILE A 40 5.20 28.35 -8.55
C ILE A 40 3.73 28.24 -8.96
N GLU A 41 3.41 28.74 -10.15
CA GLU A 41 2.07 28.66 -10.75
C GLU A 41 2.11 27.68 -11.91
N GLU A 42 1.28 26.66 -11.83
CA GLU A 42 1.17 25.58 -12.81
C GLU A 42 -0.29 25.27 -13.09
N GLU A 43 -0.61 24.78 -14.28
CA GLU A 43 -1.95 24.43 -14.69
C GLU A 43 -2.00 22.98 -15.22
N ALA A 44 -3.00 22.23 -14.79
CA ALA A 44 -3.28 20.88 -15.29
C ALA A 44 -4.79 20.59 -15.20
N ASP A 45 -5.24 19.55 -15.92
CA ASP A 45 -6.63 19.10 -15.84
C ASP A 45 -6.99 18.62 -14.44
N VAL A 46 -6.03 17.99 -13.72
CA VAL A 46 -6.23 17.46 -12.38
C VAL A 46 -5.03 17.72 -11.48
N VAL A 47 -5.30 18.23 -10.29
CA VAL A 47 -4.30 18.36 -9.21
C VAL A 47 -4.57 17.30 -8.14
N ILE A 48 -3.54 16.50 -7.80
CA ILE A 48 -3.60 15.45 -6.79
C ILE A 48 -2.71 15.84 -5.61
N MET A 49 -3.27 15.84 -4.41
CA MET A 49 -2.51 16.10 -3.19
C MET A 49 -2.11 14.79 -2.51
N GLY A 50 -0.81 14.54 -2.47
CA GLY A 50 -0.17 13.38 -1.85
C GLY A 50 0.18 12.28 -2.83
N ALA A 51 1.47 11.94 -2.91
CA ALA A 51 2.01 10.84 -3.71
C ALA A 51 2.08 9.52 -2.92
N GLY A 52 1.06 9.23 -2.13
CA GLY A 52 0.84 7.91 -1.53
C GLY A 52 0.22 6.94 -2.54
N THR A 53 -0.15 5.74 -2.11
CA THR A 53 -0.75 4.69 -2.97
C THR A 53 -1.91 5.21 -3.80
N SER A 54 -2.87 5.88 -3.16
CA SER A 54 -4.07 6.39 -3.84
C SER A 54 -3.73 7.46 -4.86
N GLY A 55 -2.87 8.42 -4.49
CA GLY A 55 -2.47 9.50 -5.39
C GLY A 55 -1.69 9.00 -6.59
N LEU A 56 -0.72 8.12 -6.39
CA LEU A 56 0.07 7.52 -7.48
C LEU A 56 -0.81 6.67 -8.41
N THR A 57 -1.71 5.86 -7.86
CA THR A 57 -2.64 5.06 -8.67
C THR A 57 -3.57 5.96 -9.49
N CYS A 58 -4.13 7.00 -8.86
CA CYS A 58 -4.99 7.97 -9.54
C CYS A 58 -4.23 8.70 -10.64
N ALA A 59 -3.02 9.20 -10.36
CA ALA A 59 -2.18 9.87 -11.34
C ALA A 59 -1.89 8.97 -12.56
N CYS A 60 -1.44 7.74 -12.33
CA CYS A 60 -1.18 6.79 -13.41
C CYS A 60 -2.42 6.57 -14.29
N ARG A 61 -3.59 6.39 -13.67
CA ARG A 61 -4.85 6.14 -14.40
C ARG A 61 -5.32 7.35 -15.21
N LEU A 62 -5.17 8.56 -14.66
CA LEU A 62 -5.51 9.79 -15.36
C LEU A 62 -4.58 10.06 -16.54
N LEU A 63 -3.28 9.88 -16.34
CA LEU A 63 -2.28 10.02 -17.40
C LEU A 63 -2.50 9.00 -18.54
N GLU A 64 -2.84 7.76 -18.21
CA GLU A 64 -3.24 6.75 -19.22
C GLU A 64 -4.50 7.14 -19.98
N ALA A 65 -5.41 7.89 -19.35
CA ALA A 65 -6.61 8.41 -19.98
C ALA A 65 -6.37 9.71 -20.76
N GLY A 66 -5.14 10.24 -20.77
CA GLY A 66 -4.74 11.41 -21.54
C GLY A 66 -4.93 12.75 -20.85
N TYR A 67 -5.21 12.75 -19.54
CA TYR A 67 -5.29 13.99 -18.74
C TYR A 67 -3.90 14.44 -18.31
N SER A 68 -3.70 15.76 -18.22
CA SER A 68 -2.55 16.35 -17.56
C SER A 68 -2.75 16.33 -16.03
N VAL A 69 -1.68 16.02 -15.29
CA VAL A 69 -1.76 15.83 -13.84
C VAL A 69 -0.62 16.54 -13.13
N ILE A 70 -0.95 17.35 -12.12
CA ILE A 70 0.01 17.82 -11.13
C ILE A 70 -0.15 16.99 -9.87
N LEU A 71 0.93 16.30 -9.44
CA LEU A 71 0.97 15.51 -8.23
C LEU A 71 1.86 16.19 -7.19
N VAL A 72 1.25 16.69 -6.11
CA VAL A 72 1.94 17.42 -5.05
C VAL A 72 2.21 16.50 -3.86
N GLU A 73 3.45 16.36 -3.44
CA GLU A 73 3.86 15.58 -2.27
C GLU A 73 4.62 16.46 -1.28
N LYS A 74 4.29 16.34 0.01
CA LYS A 74 4.95 17.11 1.07
C LYS A 74 6.32 16.58 1.48
N ARG A 75 6.60 15.33 1.15
CA ARG A 75 7.87 14.67 1.41
C ARG A 75 8.72 14.67 0.15
N ASP A 76 10.01 14.52 0.35
CA ASP A 76 11.04 14.33 -0.68
C ASP A 76 11.02 12.94 -1.34
N ILE A 77 10.19 12.02 -0.82
CA ILE A 77 10.03 10.68 -1.39
C ILE A 77 8.54 10.33 -1.55
N PRO A 78 8.11 9.88 -2.74
CA PRO A 78 6.75 9.37 -2.94
C PRO A 78 6.54 8.01 -2.26
N GLY A 79 5.28 7.56 -2.20
CA GLY A 79 4.89 6.24 -1.71
C GLY A 79 4.14 6.25 -0.38
N GLY A 80 4.27 7.30 0.41
CA GLY A 80 3.55 7.44 1.67
C GLY A 80 3.78 6.25 2.62
N SER A 81 2.77 5.90 3.42
CA SER A 81 2.85 4.80 4.38
C SER A 81 2.98 3.43 3.73
N MET A 82 2.50 3.27 2.49
CA MET A 82 2.56 1.98 1.79
C MET A 82 4.00 1.52 1.57
N SER A 83 4.91 2.43 1.25
CA SER A 83 6.32 2.09 1.06
C SER A 83 7.02 1.51 2.31
N MET A 84 6.40 1.65 3.48
CA MET A 84 6.90 1.12 4.75
C MET A 84 6.15 -0.14 5.20
N THR A 85 5.27 -0.69 4.38
CA THR A 85 4.50 -1.90 4.68
C THR A 85 5.09 -3.11 4.00
N TYR A 86 4.59 -4.28 4.38
CA TYR A 86 4.94 -5.54 3.71
C TYR A 86 4.34 -5.63 2.30
N GLY A 87 3.37 -4.80 1.96
CA GLY A 87 2.80 -4.69 0.61
C GLY A 87 1.68 -5.66 0.29
N GLY A 88 1.04 -6.23 1.28
CA GLY A 88 -0.15 -7.06 1.08
C GLY A 88 -1.32 -6.22 0.54
N VAL A 89 -1.96 -6.69 -0.51
CA VAL A 89 -3.13 -6.06 -1.11
C VAL A 89 -4.33 -6.99 -0.96
N ALA A 90 -5.25 -6.62 -0.08
CA ALA A 90 -6.50 -7.35 0.09
C ALA A 90 -7.37 -7.17 -1.18
N THR A 91 -7.65 -8.26 -1.87
CA THR A 91 -8.37 -8.24 -3.13
C THR A 91 -9.24 -9.49 -3.31
N ALA A 92 -10.20 -9.41 -4.19
CA ALA A 92 -11.01 -10.51 -4.66
C ALA A 92 -11.22 -10.39 -6.17
N GLY A 93 -11.25 -11.52 -6.87
CA GLY A 93 -11.53 -11.57 -8.29
C GLY A 93 -10.37 -11.21 -9.22
N SER A 94 -9.15 -11.03 -8.72
CA SER A 94 -7.97 -10.88 -9.56
C SER A 94 -7.61 -12.21 -10.25
N LYS A 95 -7.16 -12.14 -11.48
CA LYS A 95 -6.62 -13.29 -12.23
C LYS A 95 -5.40 -13.92 -11.55
N LEU A 96 -4.66 -13.14 -10.76
CA LEU A 96 -3.50 -13.62 -10.01
C LEU A 96 -3.88 -14.47 -8.80
N GLN A 97 -5.15 -14.45 -8.36
CA GLN A 97 -5.65 -15.28 -7.27
C GLN A 97 -6.02 -16.70 -7.71
N TYR A 98 -6.13 -16.93 -9.00
CA TYR A 98 -6.39 -18.24 -9.58
C TYR A 98 -5.05 -18.98 -9.77
N ASN A 99 -4.50 -19.49 -8.67
CA ASN A 99 -3.32 -20.33 -8.71
C ASN A 99 -3.69 -21.79 -8.86
N TYR A 100 -2.91 -22.50 -9.64
CA TYR A 100 -2.96 -23.95 -9.72
C TYR A 100 -2.20 -24.56 -8.56
N ASP A 101 -2.70 -25.67 -8.03
CA ASP A 101 -1.93 -26.49 -7.12
C ASP A 101 -0.72 -27.12 -7.81
N VAL A 102 0.20 -27.67 -7.02
CA VAL A 102 1.40 -28.34 -7.51
C VAL A 102 1.06 -29.52 -8.44
N ASP A 103 -0.11 -30.09 -8.29
CA ASP A 103 -0.65 -31.16 -9.13
C ASP A 103 -1.37 -30.65 -10.39
N GLY A 104 -1.42 -29.33 -10.62
CA GLY A 104 -2.10 -28.69 -11.74
C GLY A 104 -3.60 -28.54 -11.55
N SER A 105 -4.15 -28.89 -10.40
CA SER A 105 -5.56 -28.64 -10.08
C SER A 105 -5.80 -27.14 -9.81
N PHE A 106 -6.97 -26.68 -10.25
CA PHE A 106 -7.37 -25.28 -10.04
C PHE A 106 -7.82 -25.07 -8.60
N ARG A 107 -7.10 -24.24 -7.88
CA ARG A 107 -7.55 -23.79 -6.55
C ARG A 107 -8.68 -22.79 -6.68
N ASN A 108 -9.88 -23.27 -6.78
CA ASN A 108 -11.05 -22.43 -6.61
C ASN A 108 -11.30 -22.20 -5.11
N SER A 109 -10.54 -21.30 -4.53
CA SER A 109 -10.88 -20.83 -3.19
C SER A 109 -12.11 -19.94 -3.32
N ALA A 110 -13.20 -20.33 -2.67
CA ALA A 110 -14.41 -19.51 -2.61
C ALA A 110 -14.15 -18.07 -2.15
N MET A 111 -13.02 -17.83 -1.49
CA MET A 111 -12.61 -16.55 -0.96
C MET A 111 -11.80 -15.70 -1.95
N GLY A 112 -11.34 -16.26 -3.05
CA GLY A 112 -10.84 -15.51 -4.19
C GLY A 112 -11.94 -14.78 -4.95
N THR A 113 -13.21 -15.05 -4.62
CA THR A 113 -14.37 -14.40 -5.21
C THR A 113 -14.87 -13.24 -4.34
N LEU A 114 -15.53 -12.27 -4.96
CA LEU A 114 -16.19 -11.19 -4.24
C LEU A 114 -17.21 -11.72 -3.22
N GLU A 115 -18.01 -12.68 -3.62
CA GLU A 115 -19.01 -13.32 -2.74
C GLU A 115 -18.35 -13.96 -1.51
N GLY A 116 -17.32 -14.76 -1.71
CA GLY A 116 -16.57 -15.37 -0.62
C GLY A 116 -15.95 -14.36 0.34
N MET A 117 -15.40 -13.28 -0.18
CA MET A 117 -14.83 -12.22 0.63
C MET A 117 -15.92 -11.48 1.42
N MET A 118 -17.05 -11.19 0.81
CA MET A 118 -18.18 -10.53 1.51
C MET A 118 -18.77 -11.42 2.59
N ASN A 119 -18.93 -12.72 2.34
CA ASN A 119 -19.38 -13.70 3.32
C ASN A 119 -18.40 -13.80 4.50
N PHE A 120 -17.10 -13.75 4.22
CA PHE A 120 -16.08 -13.70 5.27
C PHE A 120 -16.28 -12.48 6.17
N TRP A 121 -16.37 -11.26 5.61
CA TRP A 121 -16.55 -10.05 6.39
C TRP A 121 -17.86 -10.04 7.19
N GLN A 122 -18.97 -10.51 6.62
CA GLN A 122 -20.23 -10.66 7.32
C GLN A 122 -20.11 -11.64 8.50
N THR A 123 -19.35 -12.72 8.32
CA THR A 123 -19.07 -13.68 9.39
C THR A 123 -18.23 -13.04 10.49
N MET A 124 -17.20 -12.27 10.13
CA MET A 124 -16.36 -11.56 11.07
C MET A 124 -17.16 -10.50 11.84
N GLU A 125 -18.04 -9.78 11.18
CA GLU A 125 -18.98 -8.84 11.83
C GLU A 125 -19.80 -9.51 12.93
N LYS A 126 -20.33 -10.69 12.63
CA LYS A 126 -21.10 -11.47 13.59
C LYS A 126 -20.30 -11.90 14.84
N TYR A 127 -19.02 -12.19 14.70
CA TYR A 127 -18.16 -12.70 15.78
C TYR A 127 -17.43 -11.58 16.54
N HIS A 128 -17.14 -10.45 15.90
CA HIS A 128 -16.24 -9.43 16.45
C HIS A 128 -16.90 -8.10 16.83
N ARG A 129 -18.24 -8.06 16.95
CA ARG A 129 -19.06 -6.88 17.27
C ARG A 129 -19.35 -5.98 16.07
N THR A 130 -20.62 -5.86 15.85
CA THR A 130 -21.32 -5.07 14.84
C THR A 130 -21.04 -3.57 14.87
N GLU A 131 -20.49 -3.03 15.93
CA GLU A 131 -20.26 -1.60 16.10
C GLU A 131 -19.19 -1.03 15.17
N PHE A 132 -18.23 -1.87 14.74
CA PHE A 132 -17.14 -1.45 13.86
C PHE A 132 -17.52 -1.45 12.38
N PHE A 133 -18.48 -2.27 11.96
CA PHE A 133 -18.79 -2.48 10.55
C PHE A 133 -20.14 -1.93 10.11
N ASN A 134 -20.95 -1.44 11.06
CA ASN A 134 -22.35 -1.05 10.83
C ASN A 134 -22.57 0.12 9.84
N GLY A 135 -21.56 0.73 9.32
CA GLY A 135 -21.62 1.73 8.26
C GLY A 135 -20.60 1.51 7.14
N GLU A 136 -19.72 0.52 7.29
CA GLU A 136 -18.58 0.34 6.41
C GLU A 136 -18.76 -0.72 5.32
N MET A 137 -19.78 -1.59 5.45
CA MET A 137 -20.07 -2.63 4.45
C MET A 137 -20.22 -2.09 3.01
N PRO A 138 -20.87 -0.93 2.76
CA PRO A 138 -20.93 -0.37 1.42
C PRO A 138 -19.55 -0.02 0.86
N TYR A 139 -18.65 0.51 1.68
CA TYR A 139 -17.29 0.85 1.29
C TYR A 139 -16.47 -0.41 1.00
N MET A 140 -16.56 -1.41 1.86
CA MET A 140 -15.88 -2.68 1.69
C MET A 140 -16.37 -3.40 0.43
N THR A 141 -17.68 -3.43 0.20
CA THR A 141 -18.26 -3.98 -1.02
C THR A 141 -17.69 -3.28 -2.26
N LYS A 142 -17.68 -1.95 -2.26
CA LYS A 142 -17.11 -1.17 -3.36
C LYS A 142 -15.62 -1.44 -3.54
N GLN A 143 -14.86 -1.48 -2.45
CA GLN A 143 -13.42 -1.78 -2.49
C GLN A 143 -13.16 -3.13 -3.16
N TYR A 144 -13.80 -4.18 -2.69
CA TYR A 144 -13.56 -5.53 -3.22
C TYR A 144 -14.13 -5.74 -4.63
N THR A 145 -15.16 -5.00 -5.00
CA THR A 145 -15.70 -5.03 -6.38
C THR A 145 -14.67 -4.56 -7.41
N VAL A 146 -13.80 -3.62 -7.04
CA VAL A 146 -12.80 -3.05 -7.98
C VAL A 146 -11.38 -3.55 -7.72
N ALA A 147 -11.14 -4.21 -6.58
CA ALA A 147 -9.78 -4.58 -6.15
C ALA A 147 -9.11 -5.58 -7.08
N GLY A 148 -9.87 -6.54 -7.62
CA GLY A 148 -9.36 -7.52 -8.58
C GLY A 148 -8.85 -6.86 -9.87
N ASP A 149 -9.66 -5.99 -10.46
CA ASP A 149 -9.30 -5.26 -11.66
C ASP A 149 -8.11 -4.32 -11.43
N LEU A 150 -8.06 -3.70 -10.24
CA LEU A 150 -6.92 -2.85 -9.86
C LEU A 150 -5.61 -3.65 -9.82
N VAL A 151 -5.61 -4.81 -9.17
CA VAL A 151 -4.43 -5.68 -9.09
C VAL A 151 -4.03 -6.19 -10.47
N ASP A 152 -4.98 -6.60 -11.29
CA ASP A 152 -4.72 -7.04 -12.67
C ASP A 152 -4.13 -5.91 -13.52
N TRP A 153 -4.62 -4.68 -13.36
CA TRP A 153 -4.05 -3.51 -14.00
C TRP A 153 -2.62 -3.23 -13.51
N MET A 154 -2.38 -3.26 -12.20
CA MET A 154 -1.03 -3.06 -11.64
C MET A 154 -0.04 -4.09 -12.18
N ALA A 155 -0.44 -5.35 -12.27
CA ALA A 155 0.37 -6.39 -12.89
C ALA A 155 0.61 -6.12 -14.38
N GLY A 156 -0.43 -5.67 -15.08
CA GLY A 156 -0.37 -5.31 -16.51
C GLY A 156 0.60 -4.18 -16.83
N ILE A 157 0.79 -3.24 -15.91
CA ILE A 157 1.77 -2.15 -16.07
C ILE A 157 3.20 -2.56 -15.64
N GLY A 158 3.40 -3.77 -15.13
CA GLY A 158 4.71 -4.32 -14.80
C GLY A 158 5.05 -4.37 -13.30
N ILE A 159 4.07 -4.16 -12.41
CA ILE A 159 4.27 -4.39 -10.97
C ILE A 159 4.19 -5.89 -10.71
N GLY A 160 5.29 -6.48 -10.23
CA GLY A 160 5.34 -7.89 -9.84
C GLY A 160 4.57 -8.15 -8.56
N PHE A 161 3.90 -9.30 -8.50
CA PHE A 161 3.24 -9.80 -7.30
C PHE A 161 3.79 -11.19 -6.98
N ASN A 162 4.28 -11.35 -5.77
CA ASN A 162 4.57 -12.67 -5.25
C ASN A 162 3.27 -13.35 -4.84
N THR A 163 3.01 -14.53 -5.36
CA THR A 163 1.97 -15.38 -4.83
C THR A 163 2.42 -15.85 -3.46
N MET A 164 1.88 -15.26 -2.41
CA MET A 164 2.01 -15.89 -1.09
C MET A 164 1.32 -17.23 -1.16
N GLY A 165 2.11 -18.29 -1.06
CA GLY A 165 1.60 -19.64 -0.92
C GLY A 165 0.56 -19.65 0.20
N ASN A 166 -0.45 -20.53 0.07
CA ASN A 166 -1.51 -20.80 1.03
C ASN A 166 -1.23 -20.28 2.42
N TYR A 167 -1.78 -19.15 2.75
CA TYR A 167 -1.94 -18.77 4.14
C TYR A 167 -3.17 -19.50 4.69
N GLU A 168 -3.01 -20.80 4.92
CA GLU A 168 -3.95 -21.59 5.72
C GLU A 168 -3.96 -21.14 7.19
N SER A 169 -3.19 -20.14 7.54
CA SER A 169 -2.93 -19.79 8.94
C SER A 169 -3.85 -18.75 9.53
N ALA A 170 -5.00 -18.51 8.99
CA ALA A 170 -5.96 -17.69 9.70
C ALA A 170 -6.93 -18.50 10.55
N THR A 171 -6.47 -19.57 11.14
CA THR A 171 -7.16 -20.23 12.26
C THR A 171 -7.16 -19.39 13.54
N GLN A 172 -6.52 -18.24 13.54
CA GLN A 172 -6.42 -17.39 14.72
C GLN A 172 -7.80 -16.89 15.21
N TYR A 173 -8.84 -16.98 14.38
CA TYR A 173 -10.20 -16.57 14.73
C TYR A 173 -11.27 -17.57 14.30
N GLY A 174 -10.91 -18.81 14.05
CA GLY A 174 -11.90 -19.87 13.72
C GLY A 174 -12.50 -19.76 12.32
N ALA A 175 -12.02 -18.88 11.49
CA ALA A 175 -12.36 -18.80 10.09
C ALA A 175 -11.11 -19.11 9.28
N SER A 176 -11.20 -20.07 8.38
CA SER A 176 -10.19 -20.25 7.35
C SER A 176 -10.23 -19.00 6.46
N THR A 177 -9.35 -18.07 6.71
CA THR A 177 -9.12 -16.93 5.82
C THR A 177 -8.07 -17.32 4.80
N PRO A 178 -8.40 -17.67 3.59
CA PRO A 178 -7.45 -17.59 2.53
C PRO A 178 -7.28 -16.10 2.21
N TYR A 179 -6.29 -15.47 2.80
CA TYR A 179 -5.69 -14.31 2.17
C TYR A 179 -4.97 -14.78 0.91
N LEU A 180 -5.73 -15.02 -0.13
CA LEU A 180 -5.20 -14.98 -1.47
C LEU A 180 -5.15 -13.50 -1.89
N ALA A 181 -4.56 -12.68 -1.04
CA ALA A 181 -3.98 -11.48 -1.58
C ALA A 181 -2.91 -11.94 -2.56
N PRO A 182 -2.89 -11.46 -3.80
CA PRO A 182 -1.69 -11.51 -4.59
C PRO A 182 -0.63 -10.95 -3.66
N GLY A 183 0.35 -11.76 -3.32
CA GLY A 183 1.24 -11.50 -2.21
C GLY A 183 1.95 -10.17 -2.30
N CYS A 184 2.90 -9.97 -1.48
CA CYS A 184 3.71 -8.76 -1.50
C CYS A 184 4.20 -8.46 -2.90
N TYR A 185 4.20 -7.19 -3.28
CA TYR A 185 4.83 -6.74 -4.50
C TYR A 185 6.24 -7.34 -4.59
N GLU A 186 6.60 -7.89 -5.72
CA GLU A 186 7.97 -8.35 -5.96
C GLU A 186 8.92 -7.18 -5.69
N GLY A 187 9.86 -7.35 -4.77
CA GLY A 187 10.71 -6.27 -4.28
C GLY A 187 10.09 -5.39 -3.19
N GLY A 188 8.87 -5.73 -2.71
CA GLY A 188 8.17 -5.03 -1.63
C GLY A 188 7.37 -3.80 -2.07
N ALA A 189 6.60 -3.26 -1.14
CA ALA A 189 5.70 -2.12 -1.41
C ALA A 189 6.45 -0.84 -1.81
N GLY A 190 7.63 -0.63 -1.25
CA GLY A 190 8.47 0.52 -1.61
C GLY A 190 8.83 0.52 -3.09
N TYR A 191 9.19 -0.65 -3.64
CA TYR A 191 9.48 -0.80 -5.05
C TYR A 191 8.26 -0.47 -5.93
N ALA A 192 7.08 -1.00 -5.58
CA ALA A 192 5.86 -0.73 -6.33
C ALA A 192 5.50 0.76 -6.35
N MET A 193 5.69 1.45 -5.21
CA MET A 193 5.44 2.89 -5.12
C MET A 193 6.43 3.69 -5.97
N MET A 194 7.72 3.35 -5.90
CA MET A 194 8.75 3.99 -6.74
C MET A 194 8.52 3.72 -8.23
N PHE A 195 8.11 2.51 -8.59
CA PHE A 195 7.77 2.17 -9.97
C PHE A 195 6.61 3.04 -10.49
N MET A 196 5.55 3.22 -9.70
CA MET A 196 4.43 4.09 -10.09
C MET A 196 4.85 5.56 -10.17
N ALA A 197 5.69 6.03 -9.25
CA ALA A 197 6.21 7.40 -9.31
C ALA A 197 7.03 7.65 -10.59
N GLN A 198 7.94 6.76 -10.92
CA GLN A 198 8.72 6.84 -12.16
C GLN A 198 7.83 6.75 -13.43
N ARG A 199 6.71 6.02 -13.32
CA ARG A 199 5.75 5.96 -14.42
C ARG A 199 5.05 7.30 -14.60
N VAL A 200 4.66 7.97 -13.52
CA VAL A 200 4.08 9.34 -13.56
C VAL A 200 5.07 10.29 -14.23
N GLU A 201 6.32 10.33 -13.76
CA GLU A 201 7.38 11.20 -14.33
C GLU A 201 7.60 10.98 -15.83
N LYS A 202 7.45 9.76 -16.32
CA LYS A 202 7.60 9.46 -17.76
C LYS A 202 6.50 10.02 -18.64
N TYR A 203 5.32 10.31 -18.09
CA TYR A 203 4.21 10.93 -18.81
C TYR A 203 4.35 12.45 -18.93
N GLU A 204 5.24 13.07 -18.17
CA GLU A 204 5.50 14.52 -18.21
C GLU A 204 6.24 14.96 -19.49
N LYS A 205 6.47 14.07 -20.44
CA LYS A 205 7.16 14.33 -21.71
C LYS A 205 6.24 14.13 -22.90
#